data_e1e3b760a731c91532d124b6d699ef9b
#
_entry.id   e1e3b760a731c91532d124b6d699ef9b
#
_cell.length_a   1.000
_cell.length_b   1.000
_cell.length_c   1.000
_cell.angle_alpha   90.00
_cell.angle_beta   90.00
_cell.angle_gamma   90.00
#
_symmetry.space_group_name_H-M   'P 1'
#
loop_
_entity.id
_entity.type
_entity.pdbx_description
1 polymer ?
#
loop_
_entity_poly.entity_id
_entity_poly.type
_entity_poly.pdbx_seq_one_letter_code
_entity_poly.pdbx_strand_id
1 'polypeptide(L)'
;MSAPRKGFVLVAALVALIVIALLITGAFFASGQDFAVTRAALRDEQVFAYAEYAASHALENWDAPARAFMSIGQTQTAQSMTDSPFESTVLVTRLDTLIYAITAEARIATVDGTGLRRRIGITVLTSGTGNASQPVRVPEQAWSELY
;
A
#
# COMPACT_ATOMS: atom_id res chain seq x y z
N MET A 1 -74.04 -10.85 -2.74
CA MET A 1 -73.22 -11.30 -3.88
C MET A 1 -71.87 -10.60 -3.83
N SER A 2 -70.85 -11.29 -3.32
CA SER A 2 -69.51 -10.72 -3.11
C SER A 2 -68.51 -11.68 -3.75
N ALA A 3 -68.17 -11.44 -5.00
CA ALA A 3 -66.98 -11.99 -5.59
C ALA A 3 -66.51 -11.00 -6.69
N PRO A 4 -65.44 -10.33 -6.49
CA PRO A 4 -64.17 -10.73 -7.13
C PRO A 4 -62.93 -10.29 -6.32
N ARG A 5 -62.80 -10.69 -5.07
CA ARG A 5 -61.61 -10.33 -4.26
C ARG A 5 -60.39 -11.25 -4.51
N LYS A 6 -60.61 -12.41 -5.14
CA LYS A 6 -59.50 -13.39 -5.33
C LYS A 6 -58.47 -12.94 -6.37
N GLY A 7 -58.88 -12.24 -7.41
CA GLY A 7 -57.95 -11.72 -8.43
C GLY A 7 -57.04 -10.58 -7.91
N PHE A 8 -57.57 -9.70 -7.06
CA PHE A 8 -56.83 -8.60 -6.48
C PHE A 8 -55.72 -9.10 -5.55
N VAL A 9 -55.99 -10.12 -4.74
CA VAL A 9 -55.01 -10.71 -3.82
C VAL A 9 -53.84 -11.31 -4.59
N LEU A 10 -54.08 -11.97 -5.73
CA LEU A 10 -53.02 -12.54 -6.56
C LEU A 10 -52.12 -11.46 -7.14
N VAL A 11 -52.68 -10.37 -7.64
CA VAL A 11 -51.92 -9.25 -8.20
C VAL A 11 -51.14 -8.57 -7.10
N ALA A 12 -51.71 -8.33 -5.93
CA ALA A 12 -50.99 -7.75 -4.78
C ALA A 12 -49.82 -8.63 -4.31
N ALA A 13 -50.03 -9.97 -4.27
CA ALA A 13 -48.95 -10.89 -3.92
C ALA A 13 -47.80 -10.88 -4.94
N LEU A 14 -48.14 -10.80 -6.23
CA LEU A 14 -47.16 -10.75 -7.30
C LEU A 14 -46.33 -9.45 -7.26
N VAL A 15 -46.99 -8.32 -7.02
CA VAL A 15 -46.30 -7.02 -6.84
C VAL A 15 -45.40 -7.08 -5.61
N ALA A 16 -45.85 -7.62 -4.49
CA ALA A 16 -45.04 -7.77 -3.30
C ALA A 16 -43.78 -8.62 -3.54
N LEU A 17 -43.92 -9.74 -4.27
CA LEU A 17 -42.79 -10.59 -4.65
C LEU A 17 -41.77 -9.85 -5.53
N ILE A 18 -42.25 -9.06 -6.50
CA ILE A 18 -41.36 -8.26 -7.35
C ILE A 18 -40.57 -7.23 -6.50
N VAL A 19 -41.25 -6.53 -5.59
CA VAL A 19 -40.62 -5.55 -4.71
C VAL A 19 -39.55 -6.22 -3.82
N ILE A 20 -39.88 -7.37 -3.23
CA ILE A 20 -38.92 -8.13 -2.42
C ILE A 20 -37.70 -8.57 -3.26
N ALA A 21 -37.97 -9.09 -4.47
CA ALA A 21 -36.87 -9.51 -5.37
C ALA A 21 -35.93 -8.34 -5.74
N LEU A 22 -36.50 -7.16 -6.02
CA LEU A 22 -35.72 -5.95 -6.30
C LEU A 22 -34.88 -5.49 -5.08
N LEU A 23 -35.45 -5.54 -3.88
CA LEU A 23 -34.73 -5.19 -2.64
C LEU A 23 -33.57 -6.15 -2.38
N ILE A 24 -33.81 -7.45 -2.54
CA ILE A 24 -32.75 -8.47 -2.38
C ILE A 24 -31.65 -8.24 -3.42
N THR A 25 -31.99 -8.04 -4.68
CA THR A 25 -31.02 -7.79 -5.76
C THR A 25 -30.21 -6.52 -5.49
N GLY A 26 -30.86 -5.44 -5.03
CA GLY A 26 -30.19 -4.20 -4.64
C GLY A 26 -29.22 -4.38 -3.48
N ALA A 27 -29.60 -5.15 -2.45
CA ALA A 27 -28.74 -5.45 -1.32
C ALA A 27 -27.51 -6.26 -1.73
N PHE A 28 -27.66 -7.27 -2.60
CA PHE A 28 -26.53 -8.05 -3.12
C PHE A 28 -25.57 -7.20 -3.96
N PHE A 29 -26.10 -6.30 -4.77
CA PHE A 29 -25.29 -5.40 -5.58
C PHE A 29 -24.48 -4.43 -4.70
N ALA A 30 -25.11 -3.83 -3.69
CA ALA A 30 -24.43 -2.96 -2.74
C ALA A 30 -23.32 -3.70 -1.97
N SER A 31 -23.62 -4.90 -1.46
CA SER A 31 -22.60 -5.73 -0.77
C SER A 31 -21.43 -6.09 -1.67
N GLY A 32 -21.65 -6.34 -2.95
CA GLY A 32 -20.59 -6.64 -3.91
C GLY A 32 -19.61 -5.47 -4.09
N GLN A 33 -20.11 -4.25 -4.08
CA GLN A 33 -19.27 -3.03 -4.15
C GLN A 33 -18.44 -2.84 -2.89
N ASP A 34 -19.03 -3.06 -1.71
CA ASP A 34 -18.32 -2.96 -0.43
C ASP A 34 -17.15 -3.95 -0.34
N PHE A 35 -17.33 -5.16 -0.82
CA PHE A 35 -16.25 -6.16 -0.90
C PHE A 35 -15.11 -5.73 -1.84
N ALA A 36 -15.42 -5.11 -2.97
CA ALA A 36 -14.40 -4.63 -3.90
C ALA A 36 -13.56 -3.50 -3.28
N VAL A 37 -14.21 -2.54 -2.62
CA VAL A 37 -13.56 -1.43 -1.93
C VAL A 37 -12.69 -1.95 -0.78
N THR A 38 -13.22 -2.85 0.04
CA THR A 38 -12.47 -3.43 1.16
C THR A 38 -11.24 -4.19 0.69
N ARG A 39 -11.34 -4.97 -0.40
CA ARG A 39 -10.19 -5.68 -0.97
C ARG A 39 -9.14 -4.72 -1.53
N ALA A 40 -9.56 -3.62 -2.15
CA ALA A 40 -8.65 -2.60 -2.64
C ALA A 40 -7.89 -1.93 -1.48
N ALA A 41 -8.59 -1.56 -0.41
CA ALA A 41 -8.00 -0.97 0.78
C ALA A 41 -7.01 -1.93 1.47
N LEU A 42 -7.35 -3.21 1.60
CA LEU A 42 -6.44 -4.21 2.17
C LEU A 42 -5.16 -4.40 1.33
N ARG A 43 -5.27 -4.40 0.01
CA ARG A 43 -4.10 -4.48 -0.87
C ARG A 43 -3.21 -3.25 -0.74
N ASP A 44 -3.81 -2.09 -0.60
CA ASP A 44 -3.13 -0.84 -0.40
C ASP A 44 -2.29 -0.86 0.88
N GLU A 45 -2.90 -1.27 1.98
CA GLU A 45 -2.23 -1.44 3.27
C GLU A 45 -1.09 -2.45 3.21
N GLN A 46 -1.29 -3.57 2.49
CA GLN A 46 -0.24 -4.57 2.31
C GLN A 46 0.96 -4.03 1.55
N VAL A 47 0.75 -3.26 0.47
CA VAL A 47 1.85 -2.63 -0.28
C VAL A 47 2.58 -1.62 0.58
N PHE A 48 1.85 -0.82 1.35
CA PHE A 48 2.44 0.13 2.28
C PHE A 48 3.30 -0.57 3.34
N ALA A 49 2.77 -1.58 4.01
CA ALA A 49 3.51 -2.38 5.00
C ALA A 49 4.76 -3.04 4.40
N TYR A 50 4.70 -3.47 3.13
CA TYR A 50 5.86 -4.05 2.45
C TYR A 50 6.92 -3.00 2.13
N ALA A 51 6.53 -1.75 1.82
CA ALA A 51 7.46 -0.64 1.67
C ALA A 51 8.16 -0.31 2.99
N GLU A 52 7.43 -0.27 4.12
CA GLU A 52 8.00 -0.07 5.46
C GLU A 52 8.97 -1.19 5.85
N TYR A 53 8.60 -2.43 5.57
CA TYR A 53 9.47 -3.58 5.80
C TYR A 53 10.76 -3.46 5.00
N ALA A 54 10.68 -3.14 3.71
CA ALA A 54 11.85 -2.99 2.85
C ALA A 54 12.79 -1.87 3.33
N ALA A 55 12.23 -0.73 3.76
CA ALA A 55 13.02 0.36 4.30
C ALA A 55 13.67 0.00 5.64
N SER A 56 12.95 -0.68 6.53
CA SER A 56 13.49 -1.14 7.81
C SER A 56 14.61 -2.15 7.60
N HIS A 57 14.42 -3.09 6.70
CA HIS A 57 15.44 -4.09 6.35
C HIS A 57 16.71 -3.44 5.75
N ALA A 58 16.55 -2.39 4.94
CA ALA A 58 17.70 -1.64 4.41
C ALA A 58 18.46 -0.87 5.51
N LEU A 59 17.77 -0.44 6.57
CA LEU A 59 18.42 0.17 7.74
C LEU A 59 19.18 -0.85 8.57
N GLU A 60 18.61 -2.03 8.79
CA GLU A 60 19.24 -3.13 9.53
C GLU A 60 20.50 -3.65 8.82
N ASN A 61 20.45 -3.67 7.48
CA ASN A 61 21.56 -4.10 6.63
C ASN A 61 22.32 -2.90 6.03
N TRP A 62 22.57 -1.87 6.84
CA TRP A 62 23.26 -0.68 6.39
C TRP A 62 24.70 -0.94 5.99
N ASP A 63 25.00 -0.77 4.71
CA ASP A 63 26.38 -0.88 4.19
C ASP A 63 27.12 0.45 4.37
N ALA A 64 27.66 0.67 5.55
CA ALA A 64 28.40 1.88 5.89
C ALA A 64 29.59 2.18 4.95
N PRO A 65 30.44 1.20 4.59
CA PRO A 65 31.51 1.41 3.60
C PRO A 65 31.01 1.93 2.27
N ALA A 66 30.00 1.29 1.68
CA ALA A 66 29.47 1.73 0.39
C ALA A 66 28.86 3.14 0.47
N ARG A 67 28.20 3.47 1.59
CA ARG A 67 27.59 4.80 1.79
C ARG A 67 28.61 5.91 2.00
N ALA A 68 29.74 5.61 2.64
CA ALA A 68 30.81 6.58 2.86
C ALA A 68 31.41 7.13 1.56
N PHE A 69 31.42 6.32 0.48
CA PHE A 69 31.94 6.73 -0.83
C PHE A 69 30.92 7.47 -1.72
N MET A 70 29.66 7.57 -1.30
CA MET A 70 28.67 8.33 -2.07
C MET A 70 29.00 9.83 -2.05
N SER A 71 28.86 10.49 -3.19
CA SER A 71 28.90 11.96 -3.25
C SER A 71 27.59 12.56 -2.75
N ILE A 72 27.62 13.80 -2.25
CA ILE A 72 26.42 14.54 -1.88
C ILE A 72 25.52 14.69 -3.12
N GLY A 73 24.24 14.40 -2.98
CA GLY A 73 23.26 14.35 -4.07
C GLY A 73 23.24 13.02 -4.85
N GLN A 74 24.17 12.12 -4.61
CA GLN A 74 24.18 10.82 -5.28
C GLN A 74 23.11 9.90 -4.70
N THR A 75 22.41 9.19 -5.61
CA THR A 75 21.44 8.15 -5.26
C THR A 75 21.96 6.78 -5.72
N GLN A 76 21.82 5.79 -4.86
CA GLN A 76 22.17 4.40 -5.14
C GLN A 76 21.03 3.48 -4.73
N THR A 77 20.86 2.37 -5.46
CA THR A 77 19.97 1.30 -5.03
C THR A 77 20.64 0.55 -3.88
N ALA A 78 19.98 0.57 -2.73
CA ALA A 78 20.45 -0.15 -1.55
C ALA A 78 20.05 -1.61 -1.61
N GLN A 79 18.81 -1.86 -2.06
CA GLN A 79 18.21 -3.18 -2.04
C GLN A 79 17.10 -3.27 -3.09
N SER A 80 16.95 -4.46 -3.65
CA SER A 80 15.77 -4.85 -4.44
C SER A 80 15.31 -6.20 -3.95
N MET A 81 14.04 -6.32 -3.60
CA MET A 81 13.44 -7.56 -3.09
C MET A 81 12.24 -7.93 -3.95
N THR A 82 12.10 -9.22 -4.21
CA THR A 82 10.93 -9.77 -4.90
C THR A 82 10.38 -10.92 -4.06
N ASP A 83 9.20 -10.73 -3.52
CA ASP A 83 8.46 -11.73 -2.77
C ASP A 83 7.03 -11.74 -3.30
N SER A 84 6.79 -12.65 -4.24
CA SER A 84 5.54 -12.70 -5.01
C SER A 84 4.29 -12.66 -4.10
N PRO A 85 3.34 -11.76 -4.33
CA PRO A 85 3.18 -10.88 -5.50
C PRO A 85 3.85 -9.49 -5.35
N PHE A 86 4.68 -9.26 -4.34
CA PHE A 86 5.26 -7.96 -4.03
C PHE A 86 6.66 -7.81 -4.59
N GLU A 87 6.96 -6.62 -5.05
CA GLU A 87 8.30 -6.19 -5.41
C GLU A 87 8.62 -4.89 -4.68
N SER A 88 9.85 -4.74 -4.20
CA SER A 88 10.30 -3.47 -3.63
C SER A 88 11.69 -3.09 -4.09
N THR A 89 11.92 -1.79 -4.12
CA THR A 89 13.22 -1.19 -4.40
C THR A 89 13.48 -0.10 -3.38
N VAL A 90 14.65 -0.16 -2.75
CA VAL A 90 15.08 0.84 -1.79
C VAL A 90 16.22 1.64 -2.38
N LEU A 91 16.05 2.95 -2.42
CA LEU A 91 17.03 3.93 -2.86
C LEU A 91 17.56 4.68 -1.66
N VAL A 92 18.88 4.90 -1.62
CA VAL A 92 19.52 5.74 -0.63
C VAL A 92 20.16 6.92 -1.36
N THR A 93 19.80 8.12 -0.93
CA THR A 93 20.37 9.38 -1.44
C THR A 93 21.16 10.06 -0.33
N ARG A 94 22.42 10.42 -0.59
CA ARG A 94 23.20 11.21 0.35
C ARG A 94 22.82 12.67 0.23
N LEU A 95 22.25 13.25 1.29
CA LEU A 95 21.83 14.65 1.31
C LEU A 95 22.96 15.57 1.83
N ASP A 96 23.72 15.09 2.81
CA ASP A 96 24.83 15.81 3.41
C ASP A 96 25.88 14.83 3.94
N THR A 97 26.91 15.31 4.61
CA THR A 97 28.03 14.51 5.15
C THR A 97 27.55 13.34 6.02
N LEU A 98 26.52 13.58 6.84
CA LEU A 98 25.96 12.61 7.78
C LEU A 98 24.47 12.34 7.58
N ILE A 99 23.85 12.96 6.58
CA ILE A 99 22.40 12.87 6.36
C ILE A 99 22.12 12.11 5.08
N TYR A 100 21.24 11.13 5.18
CA TYR A 100 20.78 10.33 4.05
C TYR A 100 19.25 10.29 4.00
N ALA A 101 18.71 10.32 2.81
CA ALA A 101 17.31 10.00 2.56
C ALA A 101 17.20 8.56 2.07
N ILE A 102 16.31 7.80 2.65
CA ILE A 102 15.95 6.45 2.20
C ILE A 102 14.56 6.52 1.61
N THR A 103 14.43 6.10 0.38
CA THR A 103 13.14 6.01 -0.31
C THR A 103 12.88 4.54 -0.64
N ALA A 104 11.85 3.97 -0.05
CA ALA A 104 11.41 2.62 -0.37
C ALA A 104 10.15 2.69 -1.22
N GLU A 105 10.16 2.01 -2.31
CA GLU A 105 9.04 1.84 -3.21
C GLU A 105 8.64 0.38 -3.23
N ALA A 106 7.37 0.10 -2.99
CA ALA A 106 6.79 -1.23 -3.15
C ALA A 106 5.64 -1.21 -4.14
N ARG A 107 5.47 -2.32 -4.85
CA ARG A 107 4.39 -2.52 -5.82
C ARG A 107 3.93 -3.96 -5.82
N ILE A 108 2.69 -4.18 -6.25
CA ILE A 108 2.20 -5.52 -6.60
C ILE A 108 2.58 -5.77 -8.05
N ALA A 109 3.28 -6.88 -8.31
CA ALA A 109 3.58 -7.32 -9.66
C ALA A 109 2.27 -7.74 -10.35
N THR A 110 1.86 -7.01 -11.39
CA THR A 110 0.72 -7.33 -12.24
C THR A 110 1.20 -7.55 -13.67
N VAL A 111 0.54 -8.46 -14.39
CA VAL A 111 0.92 -8.83 -15.77
C VAL A 111 0.85 -7.64 -16.73
N ASP A 112 -0.04 -6.69 -16.44
CA ASP A 112 -0.32 -5.49 -17.26
C ASP A 112 0.40 -4.22 -16.77
N GLY A 113 1.22 -4.31 -15.71
CA GLY A 113 2.00 -3.18 -15.20
C GLY A 113 1.19 -2.09 -14.49
N THR A 114 -0.12 -2.27 -14.33
CA THR A 114 -1.03 -1.33 -13.67
C THR A 114 -1.14 -1.54 -12.16
N GLY A 115 -0.16 -2.23 -11.57
CA GLY A 115 -0.15 -2.60 -10.16
C GLY A 115 -0.14 -1.42 -9.21
N LEU A 116 -0.77 -1.62 -8.06
CA LEU A 116 -0.73 -0.68 -6.95
C LEU A 116 0.72 -0.45 -6.51
N ARG A 117 1.09 0.81 -6.32
CA ARG A 117 2.42 1.23 -5.94
C ARG A 117 2.34 2.20 -4.77
N ARG A 118 3.21 2.01 -3.79
CA ARG A 118 3.40 2.92 -2.66
C ARG A 118 4.87 3.26 -2.49
N ARG A 119 5.12 4.51 -2.13
CA ARG A 119 6.45 5.01 -1.88
C ARG A 119 6.48 5.72 -0.54
N ILE A 120 7.47 5.39 0.26
CA ILE A 120 7.72 6.03 1.55
C ILE A 120 9.15 6.57 1.60
N GLY A 121 9.35 7.62 2.35
CA GLY A 121 10.66 8.24 2.57
C GLY A 121 10.94 8.43 4.05
N ILE A 122 12.19 8.22 4.43
CA ILE A 122 12.71 8.58 5.76
C ILE A 122 14.04 9.28 5.63
N THR A 123 14.29 10.20 6.54
CA THR A 123 15.62 10.81 6.70
C THR A 123 16.32 10.14 7.87
N VAL A 124 17.58 9.79 7.67
CA VAL A 124 18.43 9.19 8.69
C VAL A 124 19.71 10.00 8.88
N LEU A 125 20.16 10.07 10.13
CA LEU A 125 21.46 10.57 10.49
C LEU A 125 22.39 9.38 10.72
N THR A 126 23.63 9.45 10.23
CA THR A 126 24.64 8.47 10.59
C THR A 126 25.42 8.94 11.82
N SER A 127 25.47 8.09 12.83
CA SER A 127 26.35 8.28 13.99
C SER A 127 27.70 7.65 13.69
N GLY A 128 28.80 8.42 13.87
CA GLY A 128 30.15 7.97 13.57
C GLY A 128 30.60 8.33 12.15
N THR A 129 31.85 8.08 11.89
CA THR A 129 32.51 8.37 10.61
C THR A 129 33.10 7.11 9.98
N GLY A 130 33.04 7.03 8.65
CA GLY A 130 33.63 5.95 7.89
C GLY A 130 32.86 4.62 8.02
N ASN A 131 33.60 3.53 8.06
CA ASN A 131 33.06 2.16 7.97
C ASN A 131 32.23 1.70 9.19
N ALA A 132 32.25 2.45 10.29
CA ALA A 132 31.51 2.12 11.52
C ALA A 132 30.26 3.00 11.70
N SER A 133 29.88 3.78 10.68
CA SER A 133 28.71 4.65 10.77
C SER A 133 27.42 3.82 10.82
N GLN A 134 26.54 4.10 11.78
CA GLN A 134 25.24 3.47 11.90
C GLN A 134 24.12 4.48 11.65
N PRO A 135 23.07 4.09 10.91
CA PRO A 135 21.95 4.97 10.66
C PRO A 135 21.07 5.07 11.90
N VAL A 136 20.75 6.29 12.29
CA VAL A 136 19.80 6.59 13.36
C VAL A 136 18.66 7.39 12.74
N ARG A 137 17.44 6.96 12.97
CA ARG A 137 16.24 7.70 12.52
C ARG A 137 16.19 9.05 13.23
N VAL A 138 15.83 10.08 12.51
CA VAL A 138 15.53 11.39 13.11
C VAL A 138 14.15 11.29 13.79
N PRO A 139 14.06 11.43 15.13
CA PRO A 139 12.84 11.12 15.88
C PRO A 139 11.60 11.92 15.45
N GLU A 140 11.80 13.13 14.95
CA GLU A 140 10.71 14.04 14.55
C GLU A 140 10.29 13.89 13.09
N GLN A 141 11.02 13.10 12.30
CA GLN A 141 10.66 12.80 10.91
C GLN A 141 10.17 11.36 10.82
N ALA A 142 8.89 11.20 11.14
CA ALA A 142 8.17 9.97 10.83
C ALA A 142 8.22 9.67 9.31
N TRP A 143 7.84 8.48 8.94
CA TRP A 143 7.63 8.10 7.55
C TRP A 143 6.81 9.17 6.82
N SER A 144 7.34 9.70 5.73
CA SER A 144 6.58 10.54 4.83
C SER A 144 6.12 9.69 3.65
N GLU A 145 4.81 9.64 3.43
CA GLU A 145 4.26 9.06 2.22
C GLU A 145 4.59 9.99 1.05
N LEU A 146 5.24 9.44 0.02
CA LEU A 146 5.62 10.17 -1.19
C LEU A 146 4.67 9.76 -2.31
N TYR A 147 3.87 10.71 -2.79
CA TYR A 147 2.93 10.50 -3.89
C TYR A 147 3.61 10.56 -5.26
#